data_95a36f2d38e1cd73f5e005c6e2d4a280
#
_entry.id   95a36f2d38e1cd73f5e005c6e2d4a280
#
_cell.length_a   1.000
_cell.length_b   1.000
_cell.length_c   1.000
_cell.angle_alpha   90.00
_cell.angle_beta   90.00
_cell.angle_gamma   90.00
#
_symmetry.space_group_name_H-M   'P 1'
#
loop_
_entity.id
_entity.type
_entity.pdbx_description
1 polymer ?
#
loop_
_entity_poly.entity_id
_entity_poly.type
_entity_poly.pdbx_seq_one_letter_code
_entity_poly.pdbx_strand_id
1 'polypeptide(L)'
;MRGASPPADLGRVLFVSAFVIATCGLVYELVAGALASYLLGDSITQFSLVIGVYLSAMGVGSYLSRFVDRGLLARFVEIELAVAIIGGFSAPLLYAAFTWTGLFRPLLFGLVFTTGTLVGLELPLLIRLLESRSSLKELVARVLFLDYIGALAASLAFPLLLVPKLGLMRTSLVFGLLNAFVALWATSQFERGVVAWRLRGLCALTLALLIAGLTGAGRAEAVMEAALFADPLVLHTRSPYQRVTVTADDGDVRLYLNGALQFSSVDEYRYHEALVHPAMASVPAARHVLVMGGGDGLAVREVLRWPEVEAVTLVDLDPEVTRLFTERDELSALNSEALKDPRVTVVNADAFTWLLEGGDGQRYDVGLIDFPDPNDFGLGKLYTNHFYRLLSRQLTDEAVFAVQSTSPLFSPEAYWCIVRTLESEVGAVRPYHAYVPAFGEWGFVLARVSDSGALTGFRDLPSGMRFLSPATLTGLFHFPPDMDRLEGPVNRLDNQALVRLYEADWREIRGP
;
A
#
# COMPACT_ATOMS: atom_id res chain seq x y z
N MET A 1 -14.03 -50.02 -34.90
CA MET A 1 -12.71 -49.78 -34.32
C MET A 1 -12.92 -49.48 -32.85
N ARG A 2 -12.55 -50.40 -31.96
CA ARG A 2 -12.63 -50.19 -30.51
C ARG A 2 -11.62 -49.15 -30.12
N GLY A 3 -12.05 -47.96 -29.63
CA GLY A 3 -11.18 -46.93 -29.15
C GLY A 3 -10.29 -47.44 -28.01
N ALA A 4 -9.01 -47.34 -28.17
CA ALA A 4 -8.04 -47.60 -27.11
C ALA A 4 -8.41 -46.72 -25.90
N SER A 5 -8.60 -47.32 -24.73
CA SER A 5 -8.82 -46.59 -23.48
C SER A 5 -7.63 -45.66 -23.27
N PRO A 6 -7.84 -44.36 -23.09
CA PRO A 6 -6.72 -43.45 -22.85
C PRO A 6 -5.98 -43.87 -21.58
N PRO A 7 -4.66 -43.60 -21.48
CA PRO A 7 -3.80 -44.07 -20.40
C PRO A 7 -4.32 -43.59 -19.03
N ALA A 8 -4.20 -44.41 -17.99
CA ALA A 8 -4.68 -44.13 -16.61
C ALA A 8 -4.12 -42.82 -16.02
N ASP A 9 -2.98 -42.35 -16.52
CA ASP A 9 -2.32 -41.14 -16.08
C ASP A 9 -3.01 -39.83 -16.50
N LEU A 10 -3.78 -39.78 -17.59
CA LEU A 10 -4.44 -38.55 -18.05
C LEU A 10 -5.39 -37.97 -17.00
N GLY A 11 -6.13 -38.82 -16.28
CA GLY A 11 -7.04 -38.38 -15.23
C GLY A 11 -6.31 -37.67 -14.07
N ARG A 12 -5.19 -38.24 -13.63
CA ARG A 12 -4.36 -37.63 -12.58
C ARG A 12 -3.76 -36.31 -13.04
N VAL A 13 -3.20 -36.26 -14.26
CA VAL A 13 -2.64 -35.04 -14.86
C VAL A 13 -3.70 -33.93 -14.85
N LEU A 14 -4.90 -34.19 -15.37
CA LEU A 14 -5.95 -33.19 -15.49
C LEU A 14 -6.51 -32.73 -14.12
N PHE A 15 -6.61 -33.63 -13.12
CA PHE A 15 -7.03 -33.21 -11.77
C PHE A 15 -5.98 -32.35 -11.06
N VAL A 16 -4.69 -32.68 -11.18
CA VAL A 16 -3.62 -31.83 -10.64
C VAL A 16 -3.58 -30.50 -11.39
N SER A 17 -3.79 -30.53 -12.71
CA SER A 17 -3.89 -29.30 -13.51
C SER A 17 -5.02 -28.40 -13.02
N ALA A 18 -6.22 -28.95 -12.68
CA ALA A 18 -7.32 -28.14 -12.12
C ALA A 18 -6.91 -27.34 -10.88
N PHE A 19 -6.21 -27.96 -9.94
CA PHE A 19 -5.69 -27.30 -8.76
C PHE A 19 -4.69 -26.19 -9.09
N VAL A 20 -3.71 -26.47 -9.97
CA VAL A 20 -2.67 -25.50 -10.35
C VAL A 20 -3.28 -24.32 -11.10
N ILE A 21 -4.18 -24.59 -12.04
CA ILE A 21 -4.90 -23.58 -12.83
C ILE A 21 -5.68 -22.62 -11.93
N ALA A 22 -6.46 -23.16 -11.01
CA ALA A 22 -7.23 -22.37 -10.05
C ALA A 22 -6.31 -21.47 -9.19
N THR A 23 -5.20 -22.05 -8.72
CA THR A 23 -4.19 -21.30 -7.96
C THR A 23 -3.59 -20.18 -8.80
N CYS A 24 -3.20 -20.45 -10.06
CA CYS A 24 -2.61 -19.47 -10.97
C CYS A 24 -3.63 -18.35 -11.33
N GLY A 25 -4.86 -18.73 -11.67
CA GLY A 25 -5.93 -17.80 -12.03
C GLY A 25 -6.17 -16.76 -10.94
N LEU A 26 -6.31 -17.21 -9.70
CA LEU A 26 -6.51 -16.30 -8.56
C LEU A 26 -5.26 -15.45 -8.29
N VAL A 27 -4.05 -16.00 -8.43
CA VAL A 27 -2.83 -15.20 -8.23
C VAL A 27 -2.72 -14.07 -9.26
N TYR A 28 -3.10 -14.28 -10.51
CA TYR A 28 -3.10 -13.19 -11.50
C TYR A 28 -4.12 -12.10 -11.16
N GLU A 29 -5.29 -12.47 -10.68
CA GLU A 29 -6.30 -11.53 -10.20
C GLU A 29 -5.77 -10.71 -9.02
N LEU A 30 -5.17 -11.38 -8.01
CA LEU A 30 -4.60 -10.73 -6.84
C LEU A 30 -3.41 -9.83 -7.19
N VAL A 31 -2.54 -10.24 -8.14
CA VAL A 31 -1.44 -9.41 -8.64
C VAL A 31 -1.97 -8.15 -9.31
N ALA A 32 -2.99 -8.28 -10.17
CA ALA A 32 -3.59 -7.14 -10.84
C ALA A 32 -4.27 -6.17 -9.85
N GLY A 33 -5.02 -6.70 -8.87
CA GLY A 33 -5.66 -5.93 -7.81
C GLY A 33 -4.64 -5.21 -6.92
N ALA A 34 -3.58 -5.90 -6.52
CA ALA A 34 -2.51 -5.33 -5.71
C ALA A 34 -1.73 -4.24 -6.46
N LEU A 35 -1.45 -4.42 -7.76
CA LEU A 35 -0.82 -3.39 -8.60
C LEU A 35 -1.73 -2.18 -8.79
N ALA A 36 -3.01 -2.41 -9.05
CA ALA A 36 -3.98 -1.34 -9.20
C ALA A 36 -4.11 -0.50 -7.92
N SER A 37 -4.27 -1.18 -6.78
CA SER A 37 -4.30 -0.53 -5.46
C SER A 37 -3.02 0.25 -5.17
N TYR A 38 -1.87 -0.36 -5.48
CA TYR A 38 -0.57 0.21 -5.22
C TYR A 38 -0.27 1.45 -6.06
N LEU A 39 -0.61 1.42 -7.37
CA LEU A 39 -0.25 2.49 -8.30
C LEU A 39 -1.33 3.58 -8.44
N LEU A 40 -2.60 3.24 -8.17
CA LEU A 40 -3.72 4.18 -8.31
C LEU A 40 -4.28 4.65 -6.97
N GLY A 41 -3.91 4.01 -5.84
CA GLY A 41 -4.55 4.23 -4.54
C GLY A 41 -5.92 3.57 -4.43
N ASP A 42 -6.69 3.90 -3.38
CA ASP A 42 -8.05 3.38 -3.13
C ASP A 42 -8.18 1.86 -3.29
N SER A 43 -7.59 1.13 -2.35
CA SER A 43 -7.52 -0.33 -2.39
C SER A 43 -8.88 -1.00 -2.58
N ILE A 44 -9.93 -0.49 -1.93
CA ILE A 44 -11.26 -1.11 -1.96
C ILE A 44 -11.85 -1.00 -3.37
N THR A 45 -11.85 0.19 -3.96
CA THR A 45 -12.37 0.40 -5.32
C THR A 45 -11.58 -0.39 -6.34
N GLN A 46 -10.23 -0.35 -6.26
CA GLN A 46 -9.38 -1.05 -7.24
C GLN A 46 -9.58 -2.56 -7.18
N PHE A 47 -9.54 -3.18 -5.99
CA PHE A 47 -9.80 -4.62 -5.85
C PHE A 47 -11.21 -4.99 -6.29
N SER A 48 -12.23 -4.21 -5.91
CA SER A 48 -13.63 -4.47 -6.30
C SER A 48 -13.83 -4.46 -7.81
N LEU A 49 -13.24 -3.48 -8.51
CA LEU A 49 -13.33 -3.37 -9.97
C LEU A 49 -12.57 -4.51 -10.66
N VAL A 50 -11.36 -4.85 -10.21
CA VAL A 50 -10.57 -5.95 -10.77
C VAL A 50 -11.30 -7.27 -10.59
N ILE A 51 -11.82 -7.57 -9.39
CA ILE A 51 -12.61 -8.77 -9.11
C ILE A 51 -13.87 -8.82 -10.00
N GLY A 52 -14.61 -7.72 -10.08
CA GLY A 52 -15.82 -7.65 -10.90
C GLY A 52 -15.58 -7.91 -12.38
N VAL A 53 -14.54 -7.30 -12.96
CA VAL A 53 -14.14 -7.49 -14.36
C VAL A 53 -13.64 -8.92 -14.57
N TYR A 54 -12.82 -9.45 -13.67
CA TYR A 54 -12.27 -10.81 -13.78
C TYR A 54 -13.36 -11.87 -13.75
N LEU A 55 -14.27 -11.82 -12.78
CA LEU A 55 -15.41 -12.76 -12.68
C LEU A 55 -16.34 -12.67 -13.89
N SER A 56 -16.62 -11.46 -14.37
CA SER A 56 -17.40 -11.26 -15.60
C SER A 56 -16.71 -11.88 -16.82
N ALA A 57 -15.39 -11.70 -16.93
CA ALA A 57 -14.59 -12.27 -17.99
C ALA A 57 -14.54 -13.80 -17.92
N MET A 58 -14.43 -14.38 -16.71
CA MET A 58 -14.54 -15.84 -16.53
C MET A 58 -15.91 -16.38 -17.01
N GLY A 59 -16.99 -15.67 -16.74
CA GLY A 59 -18.32 -15.99 -17.25
C GLY A 59 -18.36 -15.99 -18.79
N VAL A 60 -17.75 -14.98 -19.42
CA VAL A 60 -17.61 -14.92 -20.89
C VAL A 60 -16.78 -16.09 -21.41
N GLY A 61 -15.65 -16.40 -20.78
CA GLY A 61 -14.80 -17.54 -21.14
C GLY A 61 -15.54 -18.86 -21.04
N SER A 62 -16.25 -19.10 -19.94
CA SER A 62 -17.07 -20.28 -19.74
C SER A 62 -18.12 -20.43 -20.84
N TYR A 63 -18.81 -19.33 -21.20
CA TYR A 63 -19.77 -19.33 -22.32
C TYR A 63 -19.10 -19.62 -23.68
N LEU A 64 -17.91 -19.05 -23.94
CA LEU A 64 -17.18 -19.26 -25.19
C LEU A 64 -16.66 -20.71 -25.34
N SER A 65 -16.46 -21.44 -24.25
CA SER A 65 -16.00 -22.82 -24.26
C SER A 65 -16.90 -23.74 -25.10
N ARG A 66 -18.19 -23.41 -25.24
CA ARG A 66 -19.17 -24.16 -26.05
C ARG A 66 -18.83 -24.23 -27.54
N PHE A 67 -18.05 -23.28 -28.06
CA PHE A 67 -17.65 -23.24 -29.47
C PHE A 67 -16.37 -24.04 -29.76
N VAL A 68 -15.74 -24.60 -28.73
CA VAL A 68 -14.53 -25.40 -28.85
C VAL A 68 -14.91 -26.88 -28.98
N ASP A 69 -15.17 -27.37 -30.21
CA ASP A 69 -15.68 -28.73 -30.42
C ASP A 69 -14.62 -29.76 -30.83
N ARG A 70 -13.50 -29.35 -31.36
CA ARG A 70 -12.47 -30.25 -31.92
C ARG A 70 -11.10 -30.01 -31.27
N GLY A 71 -10.36 -31.14 -31.07
CA GLY A 71 -8.99 -31.06 -30.56
C GLY A 71 -8.90 -30.50 -29.15
N LEU A 72 -9.84 -30.86 -28.25
CA LEU A 72 -9.98 -30.29 -26.91
C LEU A 72 -8.65 -30.23 -26.14
N LEU A 73 -7.86 -31.31 -26.18
CA LEU A 73 -6.57 -31.35 -25.48
C LEU A 73 -5.55 -30.36 -26.07
N ALA A 74 -5.52 -30.22 -27.40
CA ALA A 74 -4.64 -29.25 -28.04
C ALA A 74 -5.05 -27.81 -27.71
N ARG A 75 -6.36 -27.53 -27.73
CA ARG A 75 -6.91 -26.23 -27.34
C ARG A 75 -6.66 -25.91 -25.88
N PHE A 76 -6.80 -26.89 -25.00
CA PHE A 76 -6.45 -26.73 -23.59
C PHE A 76 -4.97 -26.31 -23.43
N VAL A 77 -4.03 -27.00 -24.08
CA VAL A 77 -2.62 -26.63 -24.05
C VAL A 77 -2.37 -25.23 -24.63
N GLU A 78 -3.02 -24.86 -25.73
CA GLU A 78 -2.89 -23.52 -26.33
C GLU A 78 -3.41 -22.42 -25.40
N ILE A 79 -4.51 -22.66 -24.67
CA ILE A 79 -5.08 -21.73 -23.68
C ILE A 79 -4.14 -21.58 -22.49
N GLU A 80 -3.64 -22.68 -21.93
CA GLU A 80 -2.66 -22.66 -20.84
C GLU A 80 -1.41 -21.85 -21.20
N LEU A 81 -0.91 -21.98 -22.43
CA LEU A 81 0.23 -21.18 -22.89
C LEU A 81 -0.11 -19.70 -23.03
N ALA A 82 -1.33 -19.38 -23.47
CA ALA A 82 -1.79 -18.00 -23.56
C ALA A 82 -1.92 -17.38 -22.14
N VAL A 83 -2.49 -18.10 -21.18
CA VAL A 83 -2.56 -17.69 -19.76
C VAL A 83 -1.15 -17.53 -19.18
N ALA A 84 -0.25 -18.47 -19.47
CA ALA A 84 1.14 -18.41 -19.00
C ALA A 84 1.87 -17.14 -19.47
N ILE A 85 1.70 -16.75 -20.74
CA ILE A 85 2.34 -15.56 -21.30
C ILE A 85 1.63 -14.29 -20.81
N ILE A 86 0.31 -14.20 -20.98
CA ILE A 86 -0.45 -12.97 -20.66
C ILE A 86 -0.47 -12.72 -19.15
N GLY A 87 -0.77 -13.75 -18.36
CA GLY A 87 -0.77 -13.67 -16.90
C GLY A 87 0.64 -13.50 -16.33
N GLY A 88 1.62 -14.28 -16.86
CA GLY A 88 3.01 -14.21 -16.41
C GLY A 88 3.65 -12.85 -16.64
N PHE A 89 3.42 -12.23 -17.79
CA PHE A 89 3.94 -10.89 -18.09
C PHE A 89 3.00 -9.75 -17.69
N SER A 90 1.85 -10.01 -17.05
CA SER A 90 0.89 -8.98 -16.67
C SER A 90 1.51 -7.92 -15.76
N ALA A 91 2.21 -8.30 -14.70
CA ALA A 91 2.83 -7.36 -13.79
C ALA A 91 3.96 -6.53 -14.46
N PRO A 92 4.94 -7.12 -15.17
CA PRO A 92 5.91 -6.32 -15.92
C PRO A 92 5.30 -5.33 -16.90
N LEU A 93 4.27 -5.74 -17.64
CA LEU A 93 3.58 -4.88 -18.61
C LEU A 93 2.83 -3.73 -17.92
N LEU A 94 2.15 -4.00 -16.80
CA LEU A 94 1.44 -2.98 -16.03
C LEU A 94 2.40 -1.95 -15.42
N TYR A 95 3.50 -2.40 -14.85
CA TYR A 95 4.54 -1.48 -14.35
C TYR A 95 5.10 -0.61 -15.47
N ALA A 96 5.44 -1.20 -16.62
CA ALA A 96 5.94 -0.49 -17.78
C ALA A 96 4.90 0.54 -18.29
N ALA A 97 3.63 0.16 -18.35
CA ALA A 97 2.57 1.05 -18.79
C ALA A 97 2.38 2.23 -17.83
N PHE A 98 2.47 2.00 -16.53
CA PHE A 98 2.37 3.07 -15.54
C PHE A 98 3.53 4.06 -15.67
N THR A 99 4.76 3.53 -15.80
CA THR A 99 5.97 4.36 -15.82
C THR A 99 6.11 5.19 -17.12
N TRP A 100 5.73 4.64 -18.29
CA TRP A 100 6.11 5.25 -19.57
C TRP A 100 4.96 5.68 -20.48
N THR A 101 3.73 5.21 -20.28
CA THR A 101 2.70 5.41 -21.32
C THR A 101 1.43 6.12 -20.85
N GLY A 102 1.16 6.25 -19.58
CA GLY A 102 -0.13 6.73 -19.07
C GLY A 102 -1.34 5.83 -19.39
N LEU A 103 -1.13 4.70 -20.08
CA LEU A 103 -2.19 3.77 -20.50
C LEU A 103 -2.43 2.64 -19.47
N PHE A 104 -2.10 2.87 -18.21
CA PHE A 104 -2.20 1.86 -17.18
C PHE A 104 -3.62 1.28 -17.01
N ARG A 105 -4.63 2.15 -16.85
CA ARG A 105 -6.03 1.70 -16.63
C ARG A 105 -6.58 0.86 -17.78
N PRO A 106 -6.54 1.30 -19.06
CA PRO A 106 -7.04 0.49 -20.16
C PRO A 106 -6.26 -0.82 -20.33
N LEU A 107 -4.95 -0.83 -20.09
CA LEU A 107 -4.15 -2.05 -20.14
C LEU A 107 -4.48 -2.99 -18.97
N LEU A 108 -4.66 -2.46 -17.74
CA LEU A 108 -5.08 -3.24 -16.57
C LEU A 108 -6.37 -4.01 -16.86
N PHE A 109 -7.44 -3.30 -17.23
CA PHE A 109 -8.73 -3.93 -17.48
C PHE A 109 -8.71 -4.84 -18.71
N GLY A 110 -7.92 -4.50 -19.74
CA GLY A 110 -7.70 -5.35 -20.91
C GLY A 110 -7.01 -6.67 -20.55
N LEU A 111 -5.95 -6.63 -19.75
CA LEU A 111 -5.24 -7.83 -19.27
C LEU A 111 -6.11 -8.66 -18.33
N VAL A 112 -6.78 -8.03 -17.37
CA VAL A 112 -7.70 -8.71 -16.44
C VAL A 112 -8.83 -9.40 -17.19
N PHE A 113 -9.46 -8.72 -18.15
CA PHE A 113 -10.54 -9.30 -18.97
C PHE A 113 -10.04 -10.46 -19.83
N THR A 114 -8.88 -10.31 -20.46
CA THR A 114 -8.31 -11.35 -21.34
C THR A 114 -7.91 -12.57 -20.50
N THR A 115 -7.19 -12.37 -19.39
CA THR A 115 -6.76 -13.46 -18.50
C THR A 115 -7.96 -14.17 -17.90
N GLY A 116 -8.96 -13.43 -17.39
CA GLY A 116 -10.20 -13.99 -16.84
C GLY A 116 -10.98 -14.79 -17.89
N THR A 117 -11.05 -14.30 -19.13
CA THR A 117 -11.72 -15.03 -20.22
C THR A 117 -10.99 -16.36 -20.53
N LEU A 118 -9.68 -16.35 -20.60
CA LEU A 118 -8.88 -17.56 -20.85
C LEU A 118 -9.03 -18.57 -19.71
N VAL A 119 -8.91 -18.15 -18.46
CA VAL A 119 -9.11 -18.99 -17.28
C VAL A 119 -10.54 -19.54 -17.23
N GLY A 120 -11.54 -18.72 -17.58
CA GLY A 120 -12.93 -19.14 -17.68
C GLY A 120 -13.19 -20.23 -18.73
N LEU A 121 -12.36 -20.33 -19.78
CA LEU A 121 -12.40 -21.42 -20.78
C LEU A 121 -11.90 -22.75 -20.21
N GLU A 122 -10.93 -22.74 -19.29
CA GLU A 122 -10.18 -23.92 -18.85
C GLU A 122 -11.03 -24.95 -18.13
N LEU A 123 -11.84 -24.49 -17.15
CA LEU A 123 -12.64 -25.39 -16.32
C LEU A 123 -13.67 -26.22 -17.13
N PRO A 124 -14.50 -25.61 -18.01
CA PRO A 124 -15.41 -26.37 -18.87
C PRO A 124 -14.70 -27.32 -19.83
N LEU A 125 -13.55 -26.91 -20.40
CA LEU A 125 -12.77 -27.78 -21.28
C LEU A 125 -12.20 -28.98 -20.54
N LEU A 126 -11.73 -28.78 -19.31
CA LEU A 126 -11.19 -29.81 -18.45
C LEU A 126 -12.29 -30.82 -18.05
N ILE A 127 -13.50 -30.35 -17.71
CA ILE A 127 -14.65 -31.23 -17.46
C ILE A 127 -14.94 -32.09 -18.69
N ARG A 128 -15.02 -31.48 -19.88
CA ARG A 128 -15.28 -32.22 -21.14
C ARG A 128 -14.18 -33.23 -21.50
N LEU A 129 -12.92 -32.94 -21.17
CA LEU A 129 -11.81 -33.88 -21.36
C LEU A 129 -11.90 -35.10 -20.42
N LEU A 130 -12.49 -34.92 -19.24
CA LEU A 130 -12.64 -35.95 -18.21
C LEU A 130 -13.98 -36.69 -18.27
N GLU A 131 -15.00 -36.19 -18.99
CA GLU A 131 -16.37 -36.73 -19.04
C GLU A 131 -16.44 -38.21 -19.44
N SER A 132 -15.51 -38.68 -20.27
CA SER A 132 -15.47 -40.08 -20.70
C SER A 132 -15.05 -41.07 -19.59
N ARG A 133 -14.67 -40.60 -18.38
CA ARG A 133 -14.03 -41.45 -17.34
C ARG A 133 -14.80 -41.58 -16.04
N SER A 134 -15.75 -40.67 -15.75
CA SER A 134 -16.48 -40.62 -14.49
C SER A 134 -17.88 -40.11 -14.74
N SER A 135 -18.81 -40.35 -13.79
CA SER A 135 -20.12 -39.71 -13.87
C SER A 135 -19.97 -38.19 -13.80
N LEU A 136 -20.74 -37.47 -14.61
CA LEU A 136 -20.70 -36.00 -14.64
C LEU A 136 -20.79 -35.38 -13.24
N LYS A 137 -21.69 -35.94 -12.39
CA LYS A 137 -21.89 -35.53 -11.00
C LYS A 137 -20.61 -35.58 -10.17
N GLU A 138 -19.92 -36.73 -10.23
CA GLU A 138 -18.69 -36.94 -9.46
C GLU A 138 -17.51 -36.09 -10.02
N LEU A 139 -17.43 -35.96 -11.33
CA LEU A 139 -16.42 -35.17 -12.02
C LEU A 139 -16.53 -33.69 -11.65
N VAL A 140 -17.73 -33.10 -11.78
CA VAL A 140 -17.96 -31.70 -11.45
C VAL A 140 -17.65 -31.43 -9.96
N ALA A 141 -18.09 -32.33 -9.06
CA ALA A 141 -17.80 -32.19 -7.62
C ALA A 141 -16.29 -32.19 -7.31
N ARG A 142 -15.51 -33.09 -7.95
CA ARG A 142 -14.07 -33.18 -7.75
C ARG A 142 -13.32 -31.99 -8.34
N VAL A 143 -13.68 -31.57 -9.53
CA VAL A 143 -13.02 -30.44 -10.20
C VAL A 143 -13.28 -29.15 -9.44
N LEU A 144 -14.53 -28.88 -9.05
CA LEU A 144 -14.87 -27.70 -8.24
C LEU A 144 -14.18 -27.74 -6.85
N PHE A 145 -14.10 -28.91 -6.23
CA PHE A 145 -13.36 -29.05 -4.96
C PHE A 145 -11.90 -28.64 -5.10
N LEU A 146 -11.22 -29.13 -6.16
CA LEU A 146 -9.80 -28.78 -6.42
C LEU A 146 -9.63 -27.31 -6.79
N ASP A 147 -10.59 -26.75 -7.52
CA ASP A 147 -10.64 -25.33 -7.87
C ASP A 147 -10.69 -24.45 -6.61
N TYR A 148 -11.65 -24.71 -5.70
CA TYR A 148 -11.76 -23.95 -4.45
C TYR A 148 -10.57 -24.15 -3.50
N ILE A 149 -9.99 -25.35 -3.41
CA ILE A 149 -8.78 -25.58 -2.61
C ILE A 149 -7.56 -24.86 -3.23
N GLY A 150 -7.45 -24.85 -4.57
CA GLY A 150 -6.43 -24.08 -5.26
C GLY A 150 -6.55 -22.58 -4.99
N ALA A 151 -7.77 -22.05 -5.06
CA ALA A 151 -8.07 -20.66 -4.73
C ALA A 151 -7.75 -20.32 -3.26
N LEU A 152 -8.09 -21.19 -2.31
CA LEU A 152 -7.73 -21.02 -0.91
C LEU A 152 -6.20 -21.00 -0.73
N ALA A 153 -5.48 -21.94 -1.37
CA ALA A 153 -4.02 -21.99 -1.31
C ALA A 153 -3.39 -20.69 -1.84
N ALA A 154 -3.89 -20.18 -2.98
CA ALA A 154 -3.45 -18.91 -3.54
C ALA A 154 -3.70 -17.72 -2.59
N SER A 155 -4.92 -17.60 -2.05
CA SER A 155 -5.31 -16.49 -1.18
C SER A 155 -4.51 -16.42 0.12
N LEU A 156 -4.09 -17.57 0.66
CA LEU A 156 -3.22 -17.62 1.84
C LEU A 156 -1.75 -17.39 1.47
N ALA A 157 -1.28 -18.04 0.39
CA ALA A 157 0.12 -17.92 -0.01
C ALA A 157 0.48 -16.52 -0.52
N PHE A 158 -0.45 -15.83 -1.15
CA PHE A 158 -0.20 -14.52 -1.76
C PHE A 158 0.30 -13.47 -0.75
N PRO A 159 -0.45 -13.11 0.30
CA PRO A 159 0.02 -12.12 1.27
C PRO A 159 1.09 -12.63 2.23
N LEU A 160 1.10 -13.93 2.56
CA LEU A 160 2.01 -14.47 3.57
C LEU A 160 3.37 -14.87 3.02
N LEU A 161 3.44 -15.23 1.75
CA LEU A 161 4.65 -15.83 1.17
C LEU A 161 5.10 -15.17 -0.14
N LEU A 162 4.16 -15.02 -1.10
CA LEU A 162 4.52 -14.63 -2.47
C LEU A 162 4.90 -13.16 -2.53
N VAL A 163 4.05 -12.27 -2.07
CA VAL A 163 4.33 -10.82 -2.10
C VAL A 163 5.54 -10.46 -1.24
N PRO A 164 5.66 -10.92 0.03
CA PRO A 164 6.81 -10.56 0.87
C PRO A 164 8.15 -11.10 0.36
N LYS A 165 8.19 -12.30 -0.24
CA LYS A 165 9.44 -12.94 -0.65
C LYS A 165 9.82 -12.72 -2.12
N LEU A 166 8.84 -12.66 -3.02
CA LEU A 166 9.07 -12.57 -4.47
C LEU A 166 8.74 -11.19 -5.04
N GLY A 167 7.82 -10.45 -4.40
CA GLY A 167 7.23 -9.25 -4.99
C GLY A 167 6.21 -9.60 -6.09
N LEU A 168 5.53 -8.58 -6.62
CA LEU A 168 4.43 -8.77 -7.58
C LEU A 168 4.92 -9.23 -8.95
N MET A 169 6.02 -8.65 -9.44
CA MET A 169 6.57 -8.95 -10.76
C MET A 169 7.07 -10.39 -10.88
N ARG A 170 7.87 -10.85 -9.92
CA ARG A 170 8.37 -12.24 -9.94
C ARG A 170 7.26 -13.24 -9.66
N THR A 171 6.27 -12.88 -8.83
CA THR A 171 5.11 -13.74 -8.56
C THR A 171 4.36 -14.04 -9.84
N SER A 172 4.00 -13.04 -10.66
CA SER A 172 3.29 -13.28 -11.93
C SER A 172 4.10 -14.19 -12.87
N LEU A 173 5.41 -13.97 -13.00
CA LEU A 173 6.29 -14.78 -13.87
C LEU A 173 6.43 -16.24 -13.38
N VAL A 174 6.54 -16.47 -12.06
CA VAL A 174 6.59 -17.82 -11.47
C VAL A 174 5.30 -18.58 -11.75
N PHE A 175 4.15 -17.92 -11.62
CA PHE A 175 2.86 -18.57 -11.92
C PHE A 175 2.66 -18.77 -13.42
N GLY A 176 3.22 -17.90 -14.27
CA GLY A 176 3.35 -18.16 -15.70
C GLY A 176 4.16 -19.43 -16.00
N LEU A 177 5.29 -19.64 -15.31
CA LEU A 177 6.08 -20.87 -15.43
C LEU A 177 5.29 -22.11 -14.99
N LEU A 178 4.49 -22.02 -13.91
CA LEU A 178 3.64 -23.13 -13.45
C LEU A 178 2.62 -23.52 -14.51
N ASN A 179 1.91 -22.56 -15.13
CA ASN A 179 0.97 -22.83 -16.22
C ASN A 179 1.66 -23.40 -17.45
N ALA A 180 2.80 -22.84 -17.85
CA ALA A 180 3.57 -23.39 -18.98
C ALA A 180 4.05 -24.82 -18.72
N PHE A 181 4.38 -25.15 -17.46
CA PHE A 181 4.73 -26.51 -17.05
C PHE A 181 3.53 -27.45 -17.12
N VAL A 182 2.34 -27.03 -16.68
CA VAL A 182 1.07 -27.78 -16.83
C VAL A 182 0.78 -28.04 -18.29
N ALA A 183 0.92 -27.02 -19.15
CA ALA A 183 0.77 -27.15 -20.59
C ALA A 183 1.74 -28.20 -21.16
N LEU A 184 3.02 -28.13 -20.80
CA LEU A 184 4.03 -29.10 -21.22
C LEU A 184 3.69 -30.51 -20.74
N TRP A 185 3.28 -30.64 -19.47
CA TRP A 185 2.88 -31.94 -18.91
C TRP A 185 1.67 -32.54 -19.63
N ALA A 186 0.65 -31.72 -19.95
CA ALA A 186 -0.50 -32.13 -20.74
C ALA A 186 -0.07 -32.65 -22.13
N THR A 187 1.02 -32.12 -22.76
CA THR A 187 1.50 -32.62 -24.04
C THR A 187 2.03 -34.06 -23.98
N SER A 188 2.38 -34.60 -22.80
CA SER A 188 2.79 -35.99 -22.63
C SER A 188 1.68 -36.99 -23.01
N GLN A 189 0.44 -36.53 -23.00
CA GLN A 189 -0.75 -37.33 -23.33
C GLN A 189 -1.03 -37.43 -24.84
N PHE A 190 -0.26 -36.70 -25.67
CA PHE A 190 -0.39 -36.82 -27.11
C PHE A 190 0.45 -37.99 -27.64
N GLU A 191 -0.12 -38.73 -28.58
CA GLU A 191 0.68 -39.64 -29.44
C GLU A 191 1.70 -38.85 -30.25
N ARG A 192 2.81 -39.50 -30.59
CA ARG A 192 3.88 -38.86 -31.38
C ARG A 192 3.33 -38.41 -32.75
N GLY A 193 3.48 -37.11 -33.05
CA GLY A 193 3.01 -36.52 -34.30
C GLY A 193 3.36 -35.05 -34.41
N VAL A 194 3.08 -34.45 -35.57
CA VAL A 194 3.41 -33.03 -35.85
C VAL A 194 2.78 -32.07 -34.82
N VAL A 195 1.53 -32.30 -34.41
CA VAL A 195 0.83 -31.47 -33.42
C VAL A 195 1.53 -31.52 -32.06
N ALA A 196 1.90 -32.71 -31.59
CA ALA A 196 2.61 -32.88 -30.33
C ALA A 196 3.97 -32.15 -30.31
N TRP A 197 4.74 -32.25 -31.39
CA TRP A 197 6.04 -31.57 -31.52
C TRP A 197 5.90 -30.05 -31.59
N ARG A 198 4.90 -29.54 -32.33
CA ARG A 198 4.59 -28.11 -32.38
C ARG A 198 4.25 -27.58 -31.00
N LEU A 199 3.35 -28.22 -30.25
CA LEU A 199 2.93 -27.78 -28.92
C LEU A 199 4.09 -27.84 -27.92
N ARG A 200 4.91 -28.90 -27.95
CA ARG A 200 6.14 -28.99 -27.11
C ARG A 200 7.13 -27.88 -27.43
N GLY A 201 7.30 -27.54 -28.71
CA GLY A 201 8.12 -26.40 -29.13
C GLY A 201 7.63 -25.08 -28.60
N LEU A 202 6.29 -24.85 -28.65
CA LEU A 202 5.65 -23.66 -28.05
C LEU A 202 5.83 -23.63 -26.55
N CYS A 203 5.64 -24.75 -25.84
CA CYS A 203 5.88 -24.84 -24.39
C CYS A 203 7.33 -24.49 -24.05
N ALA A 204 8.30 -25.05 -24.79
CA ALA A 204 9.72 -24.76 -24.56
C ALA A 204 10.05 -23.28 -24.80
N LEU A 205 9.50 -22.67 -25.84
CA LEU A 205 9.65 -21.24 -26.11
C LEU A 205 9.03 -20.39 -25.00
N THR A 206 7.80 -20.70 -24.56
CA THR A 206 7.11 -20.00 -23.46
C THR A 206 7.90 -20.08 -22.16
N LEU A 207 8.38 -21.27 -21.79
CA LEU A 207 9.24 -21.48 -20.62
C LEU A 207 10.52 -20.65 -20.73
N ALA A 208 11.18 -20.66 -21.88
CA ALA A 208 12.41 -19.88 -22.10
C ALA A 208 12.16 -18.37 -21.95
N LEU A 209 11.05 -17.85 -22.50
CA LEU A 209 10.68 -16.44 -22.36
C LEU A 209 10.38 -16.05 -20.90
N LEU A 210 9.63 -16.89 -20.18
CA LEU A 210 9.30 -16.64 -18.78
C LEU A 210 10.53 -16.74 -17.86
N ILE A 211 11.44 -17.67 -18.12
CA ILE A 211 12.73 -17.77 -17.42
C ILE A 211 13.58 -16.52 -17.69
N ALA A 212 13.65 -16.08 -18.94
CA ALA A 212 14.36 -14.85 -19.31
C ALA A 212 13.72 -13.63 -18.60
N GLY A 213 12.39 -13.55 -18.58
CA GLY A 213 11.66 -12.53 -17.81
C GLY A 213 12.00 -12.58 -16.33
N LEU A 214 11.98 -13.76 -15.71
CA LEU A 214 12.26 -13.93 -14.29
C LEU A 214 13.71 -13.56 -13.93
N THR A 215 14.68 -13.93 -14.75
CA THR A 215 16.09 -13.56 -14.55
C THR A 215 16.34 -12.08 -14.76
N GLY A 216 15.57 -11.44 -15.63
CA GLY A 216 15.63 -10.00 -15.89
C GLY A 216 14.78 -9.15 -14.93
N ALA A 217 13.85 -9.76 -14.18
CA ALA A 217 12.86 -9.05 -13.38
C ALA A 217 13.45 -8.03 -12.39
N GLY A 218 14.53 -8.37 -11.70
CA GLY A 218 15.16 -7.47 -10.74
C GLY A 218 15.78 -6.22 -11.39
N ARG A 219 16.36 -6.36 -12.60
CA ARG A 219 16.87 -5.20 -13.35
C ARG A 219 15.74 -4.34 -13.89
N ALA A 220 14.69 -4.99 -14.41
CA ALA A 220 13.51 -4.28 -14.91
C ALA A 220 12.82 -3.50 -13.78
N GLU A 221 12.65 -4.11 -12.61
CA GLU A 221 12.07 -3.48 -11.42
C GLU A 221 12.89 -2.24 -11.00
N ALA A 222 14.22 -2.39 -10.89
CA ALA A 222 15.11 -1.28 -10.54
C ALA A 222 15.07 -0.12 -11.55
N VAL A 223 15.02 -0.41 -12.85
CA VAL A 223 14.90 0.63 -13.89
C VAL A 223 13.54 1.33 -13.84
N MET A 224 12.47 0.57 -13.65
CA MET A 224 11.11 1.13 -13.57
C MET A 224 10.93 1.95 -12.32
N GLU A 225 11.45 1.50 -11.17
CA GLU A 225 11.39 2.23 -9.91
C GLU A 225 12.23 3.52 -9.98
N ALA A 226 13.44 3.45 -10.53
CA ALA A 226 14.25 4.65 -10.73
C ALA A 226 13.54 5.68 -11.62
N ALA A 227 12.78 5.26 -12.62
CA ALA A 227 12.05 6.14 -13.51
C ALA A 227 10.79 6.79 -12.87
N LEU A 228 10.36 6.33 -11.68
CA LEU A 228 9.26 6.96 -10.93
C LEU A 228 9.72 8.18 -10.12
N PHE A 229 11.01 8.33 -9.90
CA PHE A 229 11.59 9.43 -9.14
C PHE A 229 12.42 10.32 -10.05
N ALA A 230 12.35 11.64 -9.80
CA ALA A 230 13.15 12.60 -10.57
C ALA A 230 14.64 12.53 -10.19
N ASP A 231 14.91 12.23 -8.91
CA ASP A 231 16.25 12.25 -8.33
C ASP A 231 16.85 10.85 -8.26
N PRO A 232 18.20 10.72 -8.24
CA PRO A 232 18.89 9.45 -8.10
C PRO A 232 18.49 8.68 -6.83
N LEU A 233 18.23 7.37 -6.97
CA LEU A 233 17.95 6.48 -5.85
C LEU A 233 19.24 6.21 -5.05
N VAL A 234 19.21 6.50 -3.75
CA VAL A 234 20.29 6.18 -2.80
C VAL A 234 19.97 4.88 -2.06
N LEU A 235 18.72 4.72 -1.66
CA LEU A 235 18.23 3.54 -0.96
C LEU A 235 16.85 3.18 -1.46
N HIS A 236 16.64 1.88 -1.67
CA HIS A 236 15.33 1.32 -1.90
C HIS A 236 15.22 0.01 -1.13
N THR A 237 14.30 -0.06 -0.17
CA THR A 237 14.04 -1.27 0.62
C THR A 237 12.56 -1.47 0.84
N ARG A 238 12.18 -2.68 1.21
CA ARG A 238 10.80 -3.05 1.48
C ARG A 238 10.68 -3.68 2.86
N SER A 239 9.83 -3.12 3.68
CA SER A 239 9.40 -3.73 4.93
C SER A 239 8.10 -4.53 4.74
N PRO A 240 7.61 -5.23 5.77
CA PRO A 240 6.28 -5.83 5.75
C PRO A 240 5.14 -4.80 5.63
N TYR A 241 5.40 -3.53 5.94
CA TYR A 241 4.40 -2.47 6.01
C TYR A 241 4.40 -1.57 4.77
N GLN A 242 5.60 -1.26 4.24
CA GLN A 242 5.73 -0.26 3.18
C GLN A 242 7.03 -0.39 2.42
N ARG A 243 7.12 0.33 1.30
CA ARG A 243 8.38 0.55 0.60
C ARG A 243 8.99 1.86 1.07
N VAL A 244 10.25 1.79 1.43
CA VAL A 244 11.06 2.93 1.87
C VAL A 244 12.04 3.25 0.75
N THR A 245 11.93 4.44 0.20
CA THR A 245 12.80 4.93 -0.87
C THR A 245 13.46 6.24 -0.42
N VAL A 246 14.77 6.32 -0.54
CA VAL A 246 15.54 7.54 -0.31
C VAL A 246 16.19 7.93 -1.61
N THR A 247 15.98 9.17 -2.03
CA THR A 247 16.69 9.80 -3.14
C THR A 247 17.62 10.87 -2.62
N ALA A 248 18.67 11.18 -3.36
CA ALA A 248 19.53 12.34 -3.07
C ALA A 248 20.02 12.98 -4.37
N ASP A 249 19.87 14.29 -4.45
CA ASP A 249 20.37 15.10 -5.53
C ASP A 249 20.79 16.47 -5.00
N ASP A 250 21.96 16.93 -5.42
CA ASP A 250 22.54 18.25 -5.10
C ASP A 250 22.45 18.66 -3.61
N GLY A 251 22.63 17.67 -2.70
CA GLY A 251 22.59 17.88 -1.25
C GLY A 251 21.19 17.81 -0.63
N ASP A 252 20.14 17.61 -1.42
CA ASP A 252 18.78 17.34 -0.93
C ASP A 252 18.55 15.83 -0.80
N VAL A 253 18.23 15.38 0.39
CA VAL A 253 17.83 14.00 0.69
C VAL A 253 16.32 13.98 0.88
N ARG A 254 15.64 13.10 0.14
CA ARG A 254 14.19 12.95 0.20
C ARG A 254 13.80 11.55 0.60
N LEU A 255 12.85 11.44 1.53
CA LEU A 255 12.25 10.18 1.95
C LEU A 255 10.88 10.02 1.30
N TYR A 256 10.65 8.84 0.74
CA TYR A 256 9.35 8.43 0.22
C TYR A 256 8.90 7.13 0.88
N LEU A 257 7.66 7.11 1.36
CA LEU A 257 6.98 5.90 1.85
C LEU A 257 5.85 5.55 0.88
N ASN A 258 5.91 4.36 0.31
CA ASN A 258 4.98 3.92 -0.76
C ASN A 258 4.88 4.88 -1.95
N GLY A 259 5.94 5.66 -2.22
CA GLY A 259 5.98 6.66 -3.28
C GLY A 259 5.47 8.05 -2.89
N ALA A 260 4.91 8.21 -1.69
CA ALA A 260 4.53 9.52 -1.13
C ALA A 260 5.72 10.17 -0.43
N LEU A 261 6.03 11.42 -0.80
CA LEU A 261 7.08 12.20 -0.17
C LEU A 261 6.75 12.43 1.31
N GLN A 262 7.71 12.15 2.20
CA GLN A 262 7.59 12.39 3.64
C GLN A 262 8.35 13.65 4.06
N PHE A 263 9.54 13.85 3.53
CA PHE A 263 10.29 15.10 3.71
C PHE A 263 11.33 15.32 2.58
N SER A 264 11.77 16.57 2.44
CA SER A 264 12.97 17.00 1.74
C SER A 264 13.88 17.67 2.76
N SER A 265 15.16 17.29 2.83
CA SER A 265 16.10 17.77 3.84
C SER A 265 16.39 19.27 3.77
N VAL A 266 16.07 19.92 2.66
CA VAL A 266 16.30 21.36 2.49
C VAL A 266 15.23 22.22 3.16
N ASP A 267 14.02 21.68 3.39
CA ASP A 267 12.88 22.46 3.91
C ASP A 267 12.08 21.79 5.04
N GLU A 268 12.41 20.54 5.42
CA GLU A 268 11.73 19.77 6.45
C GLU A 268 11.64 20.49 7.80
N TYR A 269 12.63 21.36 8.10
CA TYR A 269 12.62 22.14 9.33
C TYR A 269 11.36 23.02 9.49
N ARG A 270 10.78 23.46 8.37
CA ARG A 270 9.55 24.27 8.41
C ARG A 270 8.36 23.44 8.90
N TYR A 271 8.29 22.20 8.45
CA TYR A 271 7.28 21.25 8.87
C TYR A 271 7.45 20.84 10.33
N HIS A 272 8.66 20.41 10.73
CA HIS A 272 8.90 19.90 12.07
C HIS A 272 8.90 21.01 13.13
N GLU A 273 9.41 22.19 12.82
CA GLU A 273 9.26 23.35 13.71
C GLU A 273 7.77 23.72 13.91
N ALA A 274 6.95 23.68 12.83
CA ALA A 274 5.53 23.97 12.91
C ALA A 274 4.76 22.88 13.66
N LEU A 275 5.11 21.61 13.51
CA LEU A 275 4.45 20.50 14.23
C LEU A 275 4.76 20.54 15.73
N VAL A 276 6.03 20.71 16.09
CA VAL A 276 6.55 20.47 17.44
C VAL A 276 6.36 21.67 18.35
N HIS A 277 6.85 22.84 17.93
CA HIS A 277 7.01 23.95 18.86
C HIS A 277 5.74 24.64 19.31
N PRO A 278 4.64 24.73 18.52
CA PRO A 278 3.38 25.27 19.02
C PRO A 278 2.82 24.44 20.19
N ALA A 279 2.91 23.10 20.15
CA ALA A 279 2.46 22.25 21.23
C ALA A 279 3.36 22.38 22.47
N MET A 280 4.69 22.29 22.28
CA MET A 280 5.67 22.41 23.35
C MET A 280 5.60 23.76 24.06
N ALA A 281 5.40 24.85 23.32
CA ALA A 281 5.29 26.18 23.86
C ALA A 281 3.96 26.46 24.58
N SER A 282 2.93 25.61 24.39
CA SER A 282 1.58 25.80 24.95
C SER A 282 1.40 25.21 26.35
N VAL A 283 2.38 24.47 26.87
CA VAL A 283 2.34 23.89 28.21
C VAL A 283 3.41 24.53 29.11
N PRO A 284 3.20 24.58 30.44
CA PRO A 284 4.19 25.17 31.37
C PRO A 284 5.53 24.44 31.38
N ALA A 285 5.53 23.11 31.24
CA ALA A 285 6.72 22.28 31.10
C ALA A 285 6.32 20.98 30.38
N ALA A 286 7.07 20.64 29.33
CA ALA A 286 6.89 19.40 28.57
C ALA A 286 7.99 18.39 28.98
N ARG A 287 7.76 17.62 30.03
CA ARG A 287 8.76 16.64 30.53
C ARG A 287 8.64 15.30 29.84
N HIS A 288 7.42 14.82 29.65
CA HIS A 288 7.15 13.56 28.97
C HIS A 288 6.42 13.84 27.66
N VAL A 289 7.03 13.47 26.56
CA VAL A 289 6.48 13.73 25.21
C VAL A 289 6.20 12.42 24.50
N LEU A 290 5.02 12.32 23.92
CA LEU A 290 4.61 11.21 23.04
C LEU A 290 4.68 11.66 21.59
N VAL A 291 5.42 10.94 20.77
CA VAL A 291 5.46 11.12 19.31
C VAL A 291 4.88 9.88 18.67
N MET A 292 3.87 10.03 17.83
CA MET A 292 3.21 8.93 17.13
C MET A 292 3.38 9.09 15.62
N GLY A 293 4.07 8.15 14.97
CA GLY A 293 4.66 8.33 13.64
C GLY A 293 5.98 9.08 13.70
N GLY A 294 6.50 9.53 12.56
CA GLY A 294 7.78 10.25 12.51
C GLY A 294 8.99 9.38 12.87
N GLY A 295 8.99 8.12 12.40
CA GLY A 295 10.07 7.15 12.64
C GLY A 295 11.43 7.57 12.08
N ASP A 296 11.50 8.66 11.31
CA ASP A 296 12.73 9.32 10.86
C ASP A 296 13.42 10.11 11.98
N GLY A 297 12.72 10.40 13.09
CA GLY A 297 13.26 11.08 14.26
C GLY A 297 13.42 12.60 14.12
N LEU A 298 12.93 13.22 13.03
CA LEU A 298 13.06 14.66 12.83
C LEU A 298 12.18 15.46 13.81
N ALA A 299 10.98 15.00 14.11
CA ALA A 299 10.15 15.57 15.17
C ALA A 299 10.80 15.39 16.55
N VAL A 300 11.38 14.22 16.83
CA VAL A 300 12.13 13.95 18.07
C VAL A 300 13.31 14.90 18.22
N ARG A 301 14.06 15.19 17.15
CA ARG A 301 15.13 16.19 17.14
C ARG A 301 14.66 17.55 17.65
N GLU A 302 13.51 18.02 17.18
CA GLU A 302 12.96 19.32 17.61
C GLU A 302 12.46 19.28 19.07
N VAL A 303 11.89 18.16 19.53
CA VAL A 303 11.50 17.97 20.94
C VAL A 303 12.70 18.06 21.86
N LEU A 304 13.82 17.42 21.52
CA LEU A 304 15.03 17.39 22.35
C LEU A 304 15.74 18.75 22.49
N ARG A 305 15.34 19.77 21.74
CA ARG A 305 15.79 21.16 21.90
C ARG A 305 15.23 21.85 23.16
N TRP A 306 14.21 21.26 23.77
CA TRP A 306 13.63 21.74 24.99
C TRP A 306 14.35 21.11 26.19
N PRO A 307 15.06 21.91 27.02
CA PRO A 307 15.95 21.36 28.04
C PRO A 307 15.20 20.64 29.17
N GLU A 308 13.93 20.93 29.37
CA GLU A 308 13.08 20.29 30.40
C GLU A 308 12.57 18.90 30.01
N VAL A 309 12.78 18.45 28.78
CA VAL A 309 12.34 17.13 28.34
C VAL A 309 13.17 16.03 29.03
N GLU A 310 12.45 15.19 29.79
CA GLU A 310 13.01 14.09 30.56
C GLU A 310 12.88 12.75 29.83
N ALA A 311 11.77 12.54 29.10
CA ALA A 311 11.54 11.34 28.33
C ALA A 311 10.69 11.60 27.06
N VAL A 312 11.03 10.91 25.98
CA VAL A 312 10.28 10.88 24.71
C VAL A 312 9.95 9.43 24.38
N THR A 313 8.68 9.12 24.18
CA THR A 313 8.25 7.84 23.63
C THR A 313 7.85 8.04 22.17
N LEU A 314 8.59 7.42 21.25
CA LEU A 314 8.30 7.40 19.82
C LEU A 314 7.61 6.09 19.47
N VAL A 315 6.35 6.16 19.00
CA VAL A 315 5.59 4.99 18.55
C VAL A 315 5.47 5.03 17.03
N ASP A 316 6.19 4.17 16.34
CA ASP A 316 6.16 4.06 14.87
C ASP A 316 5.90 2.63 14.43
N LEU A 317 5.12 2.48 13.35
CA LEU A 317 4.70 1.18 12.83
C LEU A 317 5.89 0.36 12.29
N ASP A 318 6.85 1.02 11.64
CA ASP A 318 7.82 0.35 10.78
C ASP A 318 9.23 0.32 11.37
N PRO A 319 9.66 -0.84 11.92
CA PRO A 319 11.00 -0.99 12.46
C PRO A 319 12.11 -0.76 11.42
N GLU A 320 11.83 -0.88 10.13
CA GLU A 320 12.82 -0.62 9.10
C GLU A 320 13.12 0.88 8.97
N VAL A 321 12.10 1.74 9.08
CA VAL A 321 12.29 3.20 9.06
C VAL A 321 13.12 3.63 10.28
N THR A 322 12.69 3.27 11.48
CA THR A 322 13.40 3.64 12.72
C THR A 322 14.83 3.12 12.72
N ARG A 323 15.07 1.89 12.23
CA ARG A 323 16.41 1.31 12.11
C ARG A 323 17.30 2.09 11.13
N LEU A 324 16.78 2.44 9.95
CA LEU A 324 17.51 3.18 8.94
C LEU A 324 17.97 4.54 9.47
N PHE A 325 17.09 5.28 10.15
CA PHE A 325 17.38 6.60 10.70
C PHE A 325 18.15 6.56 12.04
N THR A 326 18.32 5.38 12.62
CA THR A 326 19.22 5.16 13.78
C THR A 326 20.61 4.70 13.35
N GLU A 327 20.71 3.73 12.41
CA GLU A 327 21.95 3.02 12.12
C GLU A 327 22.76 3.62 10.96
N ARG A 328 22.11 4.25 9.97
CA ARG A 328 22.82 4.86 8.83
C ARG A 328 23.28 6.26 9.16
N ASP A 329 24.58 6.48 9.16
CA ASP A 329 25.20 7.75 9.53
C ASP A 329 24.63 8.93 8.72
N GLU A 330 24.41 8.76 7.41
CA GLU A 330 23.89 9.81 6.52
C GLU A 330 22.45 10.21 6.89
N LEU A 331 21.60 9.25 7.27
CA LEU A 331 20.21 9.50 7.66
C LEU A 331 20.10 9.92 9.13
N SER A 332 20.88 9.30 10.02
CA SER A 332 20.96 9.64 11.43
C SER A 332 21.49 11.07 11.66
N ALA A 333 22.37 11.57 10.78
CA ALA A 333 22.81 12.96 10.82
C ALA A 333 21.68 13.97 10.57
N LEU A 334 20.66 13.61 9.77
CA LEU A 334 19.50 14.49 9.51
C LEU A 334 18.69 14.75 10.78
N ASN A 335 18.51 13.74 11.62
CA ASN A 335 17.83 13.88 12.91
C ASN A 335 18.79 14.21 14.08
N SER A 336 20.07 14.55 13.78
CA SER A 336 21.10 14.86 14.79
C SER A 336 21.26 13.73 15.82
N GLU A 337 21.16 12.48 15.38
CA GLU A 337 21.23 11.26 16.21
C GLU A 337 20.15 11.19 17.33
N ALA A 338 19.04 11.89 17.15
CA ALA A 338 17.98 12.01 18.15
C ALA A 338 17.43 10.65 18.62
N LEU A 339 17.37 9.66 17.73
CA LEU A 339 16.90 8.31 18.08
C LEU A 339 17.90 7.52 18.95
N LYS A 340 19.14 8.01 19.11
CA LYS A 340 20.16 7.44 20.00
C LYS A 340 20.24 8.16 21.36
N ASP A 341 19.49 9.25 21.54
CA ASP A 341 19.48 9.99 22.82
C ASP A 341 18.91 9.11 23.94
N PRO A 342 19.55 9.04 25.11
CA PRO A 342 19.12 8.17 26.21
C PRO A 342 17.73 8.53 26.77
N ARG A 343 17.19 9.71 26.48
CA ARG A 343 15.82 10.10 26.83
C ARG A 343 14.77 9.50 25.90
N VAL A 344 15.15 8.93 24.76
CA VAL A 344 14.23 8.48 23.71
C VAL A 344 14.04 6.97 23.80
N THR A 345 12.79 6.57 23.86
CA THR A 345 12.36 5.16 23.76
C THR A 345 11.60 4.96 22.46
N VAL A 346 12.11 4.11 21.58
CA VAL A 346 11.44 3.77 20.31
C VAL A 346 10.62 2.50 20.51
N VAL A 347 9.32 2.57 20.19
CA VAL A 347 8.36 1.47 20.23
C VAL A 347 7.85 1.22 18.81
N ASN A 348 8.18 0.07 18.23
CA ASN A 348 7.65 -0.29 16.93
C ASN A 348 6.33 -1.06 17.07
N ALA A 349 5.22 -0.35 16.89
CA ALA A 349 3.87 -0.87 17.03
C ALA A 349 2.85 -0.08 16.18
N ASP A 350 1.71 -0.73 15.84
CA ASP A 350 0.55 0.01 15.32
C ASP A 350 0.02 0.94 16.41
N ALA A 351 0.03 2.24 16.14
CA ALA A 351 -0.34 3.29 17.09
C ALA A 351 -1.76 3.11 17.65
N PHE A 352 -2.70 2.67 16.82
CA PHE A 352 -4.08 2.42 17.25
C PHE A 352 -4.16 1.25 18.24
N THR A 353 -3.45 0.16 17.95
CA THR A 353 -3.38 -1.04 18.81
C THR A 353 -2.66 -0.70 20.11
N TRP A 354 -1.54 0.03 20.04
CA TRP A 354 -0.77 0.45 21.22
C TRP A 354 -1.64 1.30 22.18
N LEU A 355 -2.44 2.23 21.67
CA LEU A 355 -3.39 3.01 22.47
C LEU A 355 -4.51 2.14 23.05
N LEU A 356 -5.03 1.16 22.30
CA LEU A 356 -6.06 0.23 22.78
C LEU A 356 -5.57 -0.63 23.94
N GLU A 357 -4.32 -1.02 23.92
CA GLU A 357 -3.67 -1.83 24.98
C GLU A 357 -3.30 -1.01 26.22
N GLY A 358 -3.48 0.32 26.15
CA GLY A 358 -3.23 1.23 27.29
C GLY A 358 -1.84 1.83 27.30
N GLY A 359 -1.09 1.77 26.19
CA GLY A 359 0.23 2.36 26.07
C GLY A 359 1.28 1.69 26.95
N ASP A 360 2.24 2.48 27.41
CA ASP A 360 3.29 2.05 28.35
C ASP A 360 2.97 2.36 29.83
N GLY A 361 1.76 2.86 30.10
CA GLY A 361 1.31 3.24 31.45
C GLY A 361 1.77 4.62 31.91
N GLN A 362 2.50 5.35 31.05
CA GLN A 362 2.86 6.76 31.30
C GLN A 362 1.75 7.73 30.91
N ARG A 363 1.78 8.93 31.50
CA ARG A 363 0.98 10.08 31.09
C ARG A 363 1.89 11.13 30.51
N TYR A 364 1.51 11.68 29.36
CA TYR A 364 2.33 12.62 28.62
C TYR A 364 1.80 14.05 28.73
N ASP A 365 2.71 15.02 28.79
CA ASP A 365 2.42 16.44 28.85
C ASP A 365 2.15 17.01 27.43
N VAL A 366 2.81 16.43 26.43
CA VAL A 366 2.66 16.80 25.02
C VAL A 366 2.53 15.56 24.16
N GLY A 367 1.61 15.61 23.18
CA GLY A 367 1.48 14.65 22.09
C GLY A 367 1.82 15.26 20.74
N LEU A 368 2.54 14.54 19.90
CA LEU A 368 2.84 14.94 18.52
C LEU A 368 2.41 13.81 17.58
N ILE A 369 1.48 14.11 16.69
CA ILE A 369 0.88 13.12 15.79
C ILE A 369 1.35 13.41 14.38
N ASP A 370 2.27 12.59 13.93
CA ASP A 370 3.01 12.74 12.67
C ASP A 370 2.78 11.53 11.75
N PHE A 371 1.51 11.29 11.43
CA PHE A 371 1.13 10.20 10.54
C PHE A 371 1.11 10.65 9.08
N PRO A 372 1.30 9.72 8.12
CA PRO A 372 1.02 9.99 6.73
C PRO A 372 -0.41 10.46 6.48
N ASP A 373 -0.64 11.14 5.36
CA ASP A 373 -1.97 11.57 4.94
C ASP A 373 -2.98 10.42 4.88
N PRO A 374 -4.27 10.68 5.20
CA PRO A 374 -5.32 9.67 5.29
C PRO A 374 -5.81 9.20 3.91
N ASN A 375 -4.91 8.69 3.08
CA ASN A 375 -5.16 8.27 1.71
C ASN A 375 -5.71 6.84 1.58
N ASP A 376 -5.84 6.12 2.68
CA ASP A 376 -6.47 4.81 2.76
C ASP A 376 -7.20 4.61 4.10
N PHE A 377 -8.02 3.54 4.19
CA PHE A 377 -8.80 3.25 5.41
C PHE A 377 -7.93 2.84 6.60
N GLY A 378 -6.75 2.28 6.36
CA GLY A 378 -5.79 1.92 7.40
C GLY A 378 -5.21 3.16 8.09
N LEU A 379 -4.91 4.20 7.33
CA LEU A 379 -4.48 5.50 7.84
C LEU A 379 -5.66 6.33 8.35
N GLY A 380 -6.80 6.32 7.65
CA GLY A 380 -7.99 7.05 8.05
C GLY A 380 -8.51 6.71 9.45
N LYS A 381 -8.27 5.47 9.97
CA LYS A 381 -8.61 5.07 11.35
C LYS A 381 -7.87 5.89 12.42
N LEU A 382 -6.63 6.35 12.09
CA LEU A 382 -5.77 7.12 12.99
C LEU A 382 -6.21 8.58 13.17
N TYR A 383 -7.19 9.02 12.39
CA TYR A 383 -7.79 10.36 12.44
C TYR A 383 -9.25 10.30 12.87
N THR A 384 -9.71 9.23 13.51
CA THR A 384 -11.08 9.08 13.97
C THR A 384 -11.28 9.67 15.37
N ASN A 385 -12.51 10.02 15.66
CA ASN A 385 -12.91 10.44 17.02
C ASN A 385 -12.55 9.36 18.06
N HIS A 386 -12.63 8.09 17.71
CA HIS A 386 -12.23 7.00 18.61
C HIS A 386 -10.73 7.02 18.92
N PHE A 387 -9.88 7.26 17.89
CA PHE A 387 -8.43 7.41 18.07
C PHE A 387 -8.10 8.55 19.03
N TYR A 388 -8.67 9.74 18.83
CA TYR A 388 -8.40 10.90 19.68
C TYR A 388 -8.88 10.71 21.12
N ARG A 389 -9.97 9.98 21.33
CA ARG A 389 -10.42 9.57 22.67
C ARG A 389 -9.44 8.62 23.35
N LEU A 390 -8.86 7.67 22.62
CA LEU A 390 -7.82 6.78 23.14
C LEU A 390 -6.54 7.55 23.47
N LEU A 391 -6.12 8.44 22.56
CA LEU A 391 -4.97 9.31 22.77
C LEU A 391 -5.12 10.16 24.03
N SER A 392 -6.27 10.80 24.22
CA SER A 392 -6.54 11.65 25.40
C SER A 392 -6.38 10.90 26.73
N ARG A 393 -6.56 9.57 26.75
CA ARG A 393 -6.35 8.76 27.95
C ARG A 393 -4.87 8.59 28.32
N GLN A 394 -3.96 8.74 27.38
CA GLN A 394 -2.51 8.71 27.60
C GLN A 394 -1.93 10.07 27.98
N LEU A 395 -2.70 11.13 27.80
CA LEU A 395 -2.26 12.49 28.04
C LEU A 395 -2.71 12.97 29.44
N THR A 396 -1.96 13.91 30.04
CA THR A 396 -2.37 14.58 31.25
C THR A 396 -3.56 15.54 30.97
N ASP A 397 -4.29 15.94 31.99
CA ASP A 397 -5.48 16.77 31.80
C ASP A 397 -5.17 18.14 31.18
N GLU A 398 -3.98 18.70 31.46
CA GLU A 398 -3.50 19.98 30.90
C GLU A 398 -2.66 19.78 29.63
N ALA A 399 -2.53 18.54 29.13
CA ALA A 399 -1.72 18.26 27.98
C ALA A 399 -2.23 18.94 26.71
N VAL A 400 -1.28 19.30 25.87
CA VAL A 400 -1.53 19.82 24.52
C VAL A 400 -0.93 18.86 23.51
N PHE A 401 -1.61 18.66 22.40
CA PHE A 401 -1.08 17.85 21.32
C PHE A 401 -1.25 18.55 19.97
N ALA A 402 -0.35 18.28 19.06
CA ALA A 402 -0.42 18.75 17.68
C ALA A 402 -0.61 17.57 16.72
N VAL A 403 -1.42 17.78 15.70
CA VAL A 403 -1.72 16.77 14.67
C VAL A 403 -1.38 17.36 13.30
N GLN A 404 -0.53 16.69 12.53
CA GLN A 404 -0.44 16.97 11.10
C GLN A 404 -1.79 16.67 10.45
N SER A 405 -2.24 17.49 9.52
CA SER A 405 -3.65 17.46 9.10
C SER A 405 -3.86 17.73 7.62
N THR A 406 -2.91 17.29 6.76
CA THR A 406 -2.96 17.53 5.31
C THR A 406 -2.99 19.02 4.94
N SER A 407 -3.36 19.37 3.72
CA SER A 407 -3.33 20.75 3.24
C SER A 407 -4.71 21.43 3.34
N PRO A 408 -4.84 22.58 4.04
CA PRO A 408 -6.08 23.35 4.03
C PRO A 408 -6.39 24.00 2.67
N LEU A 409 -5.39 24.10 1.77
CA LEU A 409 -5.53 24.66 0.43
C LEU A 409 -5.86 23.59 -0.61
N PHE A 410 -5.14 22.46 -0.58
CA PHE A 410 -5.27 21.41 -1.59
C PHE A 410 -6.27 20.32 -1.19
N SER A 411 -6.54 20.16 0.10
CA SER A 411 -7.49 19.19 0.63
C SER A 411 -8.35 19.79 1.73
N PRO A 412 -9.09 20.87 1.44
CA PRO A 412 -9.80 21.65 2.45
C PRO A 412 -10.91 20.87 3.15
N GLU A 413 -11.67 20.04 2.43
CA GLU A 413 -12.73 19.24 3.04
C GLU A 413 -12.16 18.21 4.04
N ALA A 414 -11.04 17.56 3.68
CA ALA A 414 -10.36 16.63 4.57
C ALA A 414 -9.73 17.34 5.79
N TYR A 415 -9.05 18.47 5.57
CA TYR A 415 -8.48 19.26 6.67
C TYR A 415 -9.53 19.66 7.70
N TRP A 416 -10.63 20.26 7.26
CA TRP A 416 -11.70 20.69 8.16
C TRP A 416 -12.49 19.54 8.77
N CYS A 417 -12.50 18.36 8.12
CA CYS A 417 -13.01 17.13 8.73
C CYS A 417 -12.16 16.69 9.93
N ILE A 418 -10.82 16.78 9.83
CA ILE A 418 -9.92 16.46 10.96
C ILE A 418 -10.16 17.45 12.12
N VAL A 419 -10.24 18.75 11.83
CA VAL A 419 -10.54 19.78 12.84
C VAL A 419 -11.84 19.47 13.58
N ARG A 420 -12.94 19.22 12.87
CA ARG A 420 -14.25 18.90 13.48
C ARG A 420 -14.22 17.59 14.26
N THR A 421 -13.43 16.62 13.81
CA THR A 421 -13.29 15.35 14.53
C THR A 421 -12.61 15.57 15.87
N LEU A 422 -11.57 16.41 15.93
CA LEU A 422 -10.94 16.82 17.18
C LEU A 422 -11.89 17.61 18.09
N GLU A 423 -12.59 18.59 17.55
CA GLU A 423 -13.59 19.39 18.30
C GLU A 423 -14.70 18.53 18.92
N SER A 424 -15.00 17.36 18.35
CA SER A 424 -15.99 16.43 18.92
C SER A 424 -15.50 15.65 20.15
N GLU A 425 -14.19 15.64 20.44
CA GLU A 425 -13.59 14.76 21.44
C GLU A 425 -12.75 15.46 22.50
N VAL A 426 -12.29 16.71 22.25
CA VAL A 426 -11.36 17.40 23.15
C VAL A 426 -11.86 18.82 23.49
N GLY A 427 -11.31 19.41 24.57
CA GLY A 427 -11.81 20.63 25.12
C GLY A 427 -11.53 21.89 24.31
N ALA A 428 -10.33 22.03 23.75
CA ALA A 428 -9.99 23.19 22.94
C ALA A 428 -9.21 22.74 21.66
N VAL A 429 -9.58 23.32 20.53
CA VAL A 429 -8.98 23.03 19.23
C VAL A 429 -8.64 24.35 18.53
N ARG A 430 -7.45 24.44 17.99
CA ARG A 430 -7.00 25.60 17.24
C ARG A 430 -6.26 25.15 15.95
N PRO A 431 -6.89 25.27 14.77
CA PRO A 431 -6.27 24.96 13.50
C PRO A 431 -5.19 25.99 13.14
N TYR A 432 -4.15 25.55 12.41
CA TYR A 432 -3.10 26.42 11.89
C TYR A 432 -2.44 25.79 10.67
N HIS A 433 -1.63 26.56 9.95
CA HIS A 433 -0.95 26.11 8.75
C HIS A 433 0.43 26.74 8.58
N ALA A 434 1.29 26.11 7.79
CA ALA A 434 2.60 26.60 7.43
C ALA A 434 2.92 26.26 5.97
N TYR A 435 3.56 27.19 5.26
CA TYR A 435 4.07 26.90 3.93
C TYR A 435 5.37 26.11 4.01
N VAL A 436 5.34 24.88 3.46
CA VAL A 436 6.50 23.99 3.31
C VAL A 436 6.76 23.81 1.82
N PRO A 437 7.88 24.28 1.26
CA PRO A 437 8.11 24.28 -0.20
C PRO A 437 7.86 22.94 -0.89
N ALA A 438 8.24 21.82 -0.26
CA ALA A 438 8.04 20.47 -0.80
C ALA A 438 6.56 20.01 -0.82
N PHE A 439 5.71 20.57 0.06
CA PHE A 439 4.30 20.17 0.23
C PHE A 439 3.30 21.27 -0.13
N GLY A 440 3.76 22.52 -0.24
CA GLY A 440 2.90 23.69 -0.35
C GLY A 440 2.37 24.13 1.01
N GLU A 441 1.13 24.63 1.04
CA GLU A 441 0.46 25.04 2.28
C GLU A 441 0.02 23.80 3.06
N TRP A 442 0.63 23.58 4.23
CA TRP A 442 0.42 22.40 5.05
C TRP A 442 -0.30 22.73 6.35
N GLY A 443 -1.28 21.90 6.70
CA GLY A 443 -2.16 22.12 7.83
C GLY A 443 -1.77 21.31 9.06
N PHE A 444 -2.02 21.91 10.20
CA PHE A 444 -1.85 21.33 11.53
C PHE A 444 -3.02 21.70 12.40
N VAL A 445 -3.24 20.94 13.47
CA VAL A 445 -4.23 21.26 14.47
C VAL A 445 -3.60 21.15 15.86
N LEU A 446 -3.64 22.22 16.63
CA LEU A 446 -3.30 22.23 18.04
C LEU A 446 -4.55 21.94 18.88
N ALA A 447 -4.44 21.02 19.82
CA ALA A 447 -5.57 20.61 20.65
C ALA A 447 -5.17 20.44 22.12
N ARG A 448 -6.09 20.73 23.04
CA ARG A 448 -5.94 20.51 24.49
C ARG A 448 -7.00 19.54 24.98
N VAL A 449 -6.59 18.62 25.83
CA VAL A 449 -7.48 17.57 26.36
C VAL A 449 -8.61 18.17 27.18
N SER A 450 -8.30 19.08 28.10
CA SER A 450 -9.31 19.76 28.94
C SER A 450 -9.82 21.06 28.32
N ASP A 451 -11.00 21.49 28.75
CA ASP A 451 -11.59 22.79 28.38
C ASP A 451 -11.06 23.91 29.30
N SER A 452 -9.77 23.87 29.64
CA SER A 452 -9.17 24.82 30.62
C SER A 452 -8.74 26.17 30.01
N GLY A 453 -9.26 26.53 28.83
CA GLY A 453 -9.04 27.86 28.24
C GLY A 453 -8.42 27.86 26.85
N ALA A 454 -8.32 29.05 26.26
CA ALA A 454 -7.87 29.22 24.89
C ALA A 454 -6.38 28.89 24.70
N LEU A 455 -6.03 28.23 23.57
CA LEU A 455 -4.66 27.92 23.14
C LEU A 455 -3.99 29.18 22.53
N THR A 456 -3.83 30.26 23.30
CA THR A 456 -3.37 31.57 22.79
C THR A 456 -2.03 32.01 23.34
N GLY A 457 -1.58 31.46 24.47
CA GLY A 457 -0.31 31.80 25.10
C GLY A 457 0.79 30.79 24.70
N PHE A 458 1.91 31.31 24.23
CA PHE A 458 3.10 30.51 23.93
C PHE A 458 4.27 30.98 24.78
N ARG A 459 5.04 30.01 25.30
CA ARG A 459 6.31 30.27 25.97
C ARG A 459 7.37 30.65 24.91
N ASP A 460 8.50 31.13 25.38
CA ASP A 460 9.65 31.43 24.53
C ASP A 460 10.11 30.15 23.81
N LEU A 461 10.39 30.30 22.52
CA LEU A 461 10.91 29.22 21.70
C LEU A 461 12.40 28.96 21.98
N PRO A 462 12.91 27.75 21.79
CA PRO A 462 14.32 27.47 21.82
C PRO A 462 15.08 28.35 20.83
N SER A 463 16.34 28.67 21.15
CA SER A 463 17.18 29.46 20.27
C SER A 463 17.56 28.72 18.98
N GLY A 464 17.88 29.45 17.91
CA GLY A 464 18.36 28.90 16.66
C GLY A 464 17.28 28.24 15.80
N MET A 465 16.01 28.65 15.91
CA MET A 465 14.96 28.28 14.95
C MET A 465 15.31 28.81 13.56
N ARG A 466 15.04 28.01 12.53
CA ARG A 466 15.26 28.41 11.13
C ARG A 466 14.01 29.07 10.54
N PHE A 467 12.83 28.66 10.99
CA PHE A 467 11.54 29.12 10.48
C PHE A 467 10.76 29.92 11.53
N LEU A 468 10.59 29.39 12.74
CA LEU A 468 9.74 30.02 13.74
C LEU A 468 10.43 31.18 14.45
N SER A 469 9.67 32.23 14.59
CA SER A 469 9.89 33.35 15.51
C SER A 469 8.59 33.59 16.27
N PRO A 470 8.55 34.37 17.36
CA PRO A 470 7.29 34.71 18.03
C PRO A 470 6.23 35.31 17.08
N ALA A 471 6.65 36.13 16.12
CA ALA A 471 5.77 36.72 15.11
C ALA A 471 5.28 35.68 14.11
N THR A 472 6.17 34.83 13.59
CA THR A 472 5.80 33.77 12.66
C THR A 472 4.84 32.79 13.30
N LEU A 473 5.12 32.34 14.55
CA LEU A 473 4.27 31.44 15.31
C LEU A 473 2.85 31.99 15.44
N THR A 474 2.71 33.27 15.77
CA THR A 474 1.40 33.92 15.84
C THR A 474 0.70 33.97 14.47
N GLY A 475 1.48 34.18 13.41
CA GLY A 475 0.98 34.25 12.03
C GLY A 475 0.42 32.95 11.48
N LEU A 476 0.90 31.78 11.97
CA LEU A 476 0.45 30.45 11.51
C LEU A 476 -1.07 30.24 11.69
N PHE A 477 -1.70 30.94 12.61
CA PHE A 477 -3.12 30.81 12.96
C PHE A 477 -4.06 31.72 12.15
N HIS A 478 -3.55 32.40 11.14
CA HIS A 478 -4.34 33.27 10.26
C HIS A 478 -4.63 32.56 8.93
N PHE A 479 -5.90 32.29 8.66
CA PHE A 479 -6.34 31.67 7.44
C PHE A 479 -6.82 32.74 6.44
N PRO A 480 -6.37 32.72 5.18
CA PRO A 480 -6.96 33.52 4.13
C PRO A 480 -8.33 32.96 3.72
N PRO A 481 -9.19 33.78 3.05
CA PRO A 481 -10.57 33.40 2.73
C PRO A 481 -10.74 32.13 1.89
N ASP A 482 -9.74 31.75 1.08
CA ASP A 482 -9.73 30.55 0.25
C ASP A 482 -9.38 29.26 1.03
N MET A 483 -9.00 29.39 2.30
CA MET A 483 -8.80 28.30 3.24
C MET A 483 -9.76 28.36 4.43
N ASP A 484 -10.82 29.15 4.32
CA ASP A 484 -11.79 29.33 5.40
C ASP A 484 -12.49 28.04 5.80
N ARG A 485 -13.04 28.05 7.02
CA ARG A 485 -13.70 26.89 7.64
C ARG A 485 -14.85 26.37 6.77
N LEU A 486 -14.82 25.05 6.50
CA LEU A 486 -15.88 24.33 5.82
C LEU A 486 -16.70 23.48 6.81
N GLU A 487 -17.99 23.37 6.57
CA GLU A 487 -18.87 22.43 7.24
C GLU A 487 -18.72 21.01 6.69
N GLY A 488 -19.02 19.99 7.49
CA GLY A 488 -18.96 18.61 7.04
C GLY A 488 -19.00 17.56 8.16
N PRO A 489 -18.74 16.30 7.87
CA PRO A 489 -18.85 15.21 8.82
C PRO A 489 -17.69 15.16 9.81
N VAL A 490 -17.94 14.45 10.92
CA VAL A 490 -16.92 13.94 11.85
C VAL A 490 -16.45 12.59 11.34
N ASN A 491 -15.13 12.35 11.32
CA ASN A 491 -14.56 11.07 10.92
C ASN A 491 -14.71 10.03 12.04
N ARG A 492 -15.35 8.91 11.73
CA ARG A 492 -15.62 7.80 12.65
C ARG A 492 -15.18 6.49 12.02
N LEU A 493 -14.98 5.48 12.84
CA LEU A 493 -14.62 4.12 12.34
C LEU A 493 -15.68 3.53 11.41
N ASP A 494 -16.96 3.86 11.62
CA ASP A 494 -18.08 3.31 10.84
C ASP A 494 -18.36 4.06 9.55
N ASN A 495 -17.98 5.35 9.44
CA ASN A 495 -18.27 6.16 8.26
C ASN A 495 -17.06 6.43 7.36
N GLN A 496 -15.83 6.37 7.91
CA GLN A 496 -14.57 6.61 7.17
C GLN A 496 -14.64 7.85 6.25
N ALA A 497 -15.27 8.92 6.76
CA ALA A 497 -15.60 10.09 5.96
C ALA A 497 -14.34 10.79 5.42
N LEU A 498 -13.29 10.85 6.24
CA LEU A 498 -12.06 11.56 5.92
C LEU A 498 -11.37 11.03 4.66
N VAL A 499 -11.26 9.71 4.51
CA VAL A 499 -10.59 9.10 3.33
C VAL A 499 -11.31 9.51 2.05
N ARG A 500 -12.66 9.49 2.05
CA ARG A 500 -13.45 9.87 0.86
C ARG A 500 -13.32 11.34 0.52
N LEU A 501 -13.28 12.22 1.53
CA LEU A 501 -13.08 13.66 1.33
C LEU A 501 -11.67 13.93 0.77
N TYR A 502 -10.65 13.32 1.36
CA TYR A 502 -9.27 13.43 0.88
C TYR A 502 -9.13 12.99 -0.59
N GLU A 503 -9.73 11.86 -0.95
CA GLU A 503 -9.72 11.40 -2.35
C GLU A 503 -10.50 12.32 -3.30
N ALA A 504 -11.61 12.91 -2.84
CA ALA A 504 -12.41 13.84 -3.64
C ALA A 504 -11.62 15.12 -3.94
N ASP A 505 -11.04 15.73 -2.91
CA ASP A 505 -10.19 16.93 -3.02
C ASP A 505 -9.04 16.71 -4.02
N TRP A 506 -8.32 15.60 -3.92
CA TRP A 506 -7.20 15.31 -4.82
C TRP A 506 -7.62 14.94 -6.25
N ARG A 507 -8.84 14.46 -6.49
CA ARG A 507 -9.36 14.26 -7.84
C ARG A 507 -9.61 15.58 -8.55
N GLU A 508 -10.12 16.59 -7.85
CA GLU A 508 -10.34 17.92 -8.44
C GLU A 508 -9.04 18.57 -8.90
N ILE A 509 -7.96 18.42 -8.14
CA ILE A 509 -6.64 18.98 -8.48
C ILE A 509 -5.99 18.25 -9.66
N ARG A 510 -6.11 16.93 -9.73
CA ARG A 510 -5.47 16.13 -10.80
C ARG A 510 -6.20 16.20 -12.13
N GLY A 511 -7.43 16.73 -12.15
CA GLY A 511 -8.30 16.71 -13.32
C GLY A 511 -8.88 15.32 -13.61
N PRO A 512 -9.86 15.22 -14.54
CA PRO A 512 -10.53 13.96 -14.89
C PRO A 512 -9.60 12.93 -15.54
#